data_c4237abff87616aeec382e73e9927b97
#
_entry.id   c4237abff87616aeec382e73e9927b97
#
_cell.length_a   1.000
_cell.length_b   1.000
_cell.length_c   1.000
_cell.angle_alpha   90.00
_cell.angle_beta   90.00
_cell.angle_gamma   90.00
#
_symmetry.space_group_name_H-M   'P 1'
#
loop_
_entity.id
_entity.type
_entity.pdbx_description
1 polymer ?
#
loop_
_entity_poly.entity_id
_entity_poly.type
_entity_poly.pdbx_seq_one_letter_code
_entity_poly.pdbx_strand_id
1 'polypeptide(L)'
;MTEPVTIIGSYLSPYVRKVLVFLHHKKIPYQIDPIVPFFGDERFSKLSPVRRIPVLIDDRVTLCDSSVICQYLEDRHPEPALYPRDIADRASARWLEEFADTRMGDVFIWKLFNQVVINPFVFGEKTDEVILKQALSEDIPGVLDHLESQLPANGFVFGAFSIADIAIAVFFRNAAFAGFRVDAARWPKTAGFVDRVLAQDGF
;
A
#
# COMPACT_ATOMS: atom_id res chain seq x y z
N MET A 1 1.90 -25.25 14.09
CA MET A 1 1.31 -24.45 12.99
C MET A 1 0.86 -23.14 13.62
N THR A 2 1.28 -22.01 13.08
CA THR A 2 0.81 -20.69 13.55
C THR A 2 -0.69 -20.58 13.27
N GLU A 3 -1.48 -20.16 14.26
CA GLU A 3 -2.90 -19.87 14.02
C GLU A 3 -3.04 -18.72 13.02
N PRO A 4 -4.05 -18.77 12.15
CA PRO A 4 -4.26 -17.72 11.15
C PRO A 4 -4.65 -16.42 11.84
N VAL A 5 -4.05 -15.30 11.41
CA VAL A 5 -4.47 -13.96 11.81
C VAL A 5 -5.71 -13.53 11.02
N THR A 6 -6.57 -12.70 11.61
CA THR A 6 -7.71 -12.11 10.90
C THR A 6 -7.35 -10.70 10.44
N ILE A 7 -7.56 -10.43 9.15
CA ILE A 7 -7.43 -9.09 8.57
C ILE A 7 -8.81 -8.58 8.19
N ILE A 8 -9.23 -7.47 8.81
CA ILE A 8 -10.46 -6.78 8.43
C ILE A 8 -10.12 -5.75 7.36
N GLY A 9 -10.77 -5.86 6.20
CA GLY A 9 -10.51 -4.92 5.12
C GLY A 9 -11.01 -5.38 3.75
N SER A 10 -10.68 -4.59 2.73
CA SER A 10 -11.05 -4.83 1.34
C SER A 10 -9.79 -5.05 0.48
N TYR A 11 -9.84 -6.01 -0.44
CA TYR A 11 -8.78 -6.24 -1.42
C TYR A 11 -8.50 -5.03 -2.34
N LEU A 12 -9.45 -4.09 -2.44
CA LEU A 12 -9.26 -2.85 -3.21
C LEU A 12 -8.39 -1.82 -2.49
N SER A 13 -8.23 -1.95 -1.16
CA SER A 13 -7.40 -1.01 -0.40
C SER A 13 -5.91 -1.30 -0.60
N PRO A 14 -5.08 -0.31 -0.97
CA PRO A 14 -3.64 -0.50 -1.06
C PRO A 14 -3.02 -0.80 0.32
N TYR A 15 -3.54 -0.20 1.38
CA TYR A 15 -3.09 -0.43 2.75
C TYR A 15 -3.38 -1.87 3.22
N VAL A 16 -4.52 -2.42 2.86
CA VAL A 16 -4.84 -3.83 3.12
C VAL A 16 -3.90 -4.72 2.29
N ARG A 17 -3.75 -4.42 1.00
CA ARG A 17 -2.85 -5.17 0.11
C ARG A 17 -1.42 -5.17 0.63
N LYS A 18 -0.90 -4.05 1.17
CA LYS A 18 0.41 -3.98 1.82
C LYS A 18 0.57 -5.07 2.88
N VAL A 19 -0.40 -5.18 3.79
CA VAL A 19 -0.40 -6.20 4.85
C VAL A 19 -0.53 -7.62 4.28
N LEU A 20 -1.38 -7.84 3.27
CA LEU A 20 -1.57 -9.18 2.68
C LEU A 20 -0.31 -9.66 1.96
N VAL A 21 0.36 -8.79 1.20
CA VAL A 21 1.65 -9.11 0.55
C VAL A 21 2.71 -9.40 1.61
N PHE A 22 2.76 -8.60 2.69
CA PHE A 22 3.66 -8.82 3.81
C PHE A 22 3.44 -10.19 4.47
N LEU A 23 2.20 -10.54 4.79
CA LEU A 23 1.82 -11.85 5.34
C LEU A 23 2.19 -13.01 4.40
N HIS A 24 1.97 -12.83 3.09
CA HIS A 24 2.33 -13.82 2.08
C HIS A 24 3.84 -14.14 2.10
N HIS A 25 4.68 -13.10 2.05
CA HIS A 25 6.14 -13.27 2.08
C HIS A 25 6.65 -13.81 3.42
N LYS A 26 5.99 -13.48 4.52
CA LYS A 26 6.26 -14.08 5.85
C LYS A 26 5.72 -15.51 5.99
N LYS A 27 4.94 -16.00 5.03
CA LYS A 27 4.26 -17.31 5.08
C LYS A 27 3.35 -17.46 6.31
N ILE A 28 2.74 -16.35 6.74
CA ILE A 28 1.80 -16.31 7.85
C ILE A 28 0.40 -16.56 7.29
N PRO A 29 -0.33 -17.61 7.74
CA PRO A 29 -1.69 -17.85 7.31
C PRO A 29 -2.62 -16.74 7.82
N TYR A 30 -3.58 -16.33 6.99
CA TYR A 30 -4.55 -15.30 7.34
C TYR A 30 -5.95 -15.62 6.82
N GLN A 31 -6.93 -14.99 7.44
CA GLN A 31 -8.31 -14.92 6.95
C GLN A 31 -8.65 -13.45 6.74
N ILE A 32 -9.44 -13.15 5.70
CA ILE A 32 -9.95 -11.81 5.48
C ILE A 32 -11.43 -11.73 5.88
N ASP A 33 -11.76 -10.76 6.74
CA ASP A 33 -13.14 -10.34 7.01
C ASP A 33 -13.40 -9.09 6.14
N PRO A 34 -14.15 -9.24 5.03
CA PRO A 34 -14.27 -8.19 4.05
C PRO A 34 -15.16 -7.06 4.57
N ILE A 35 -14.56 -5.89 4.77
CA ILE A 35 -15.27 -4.65 5.10
C ILE A 35 -14.85 -3.55 4.13
N VAL A 36 -15.84 -2.78 3.65
CA VAL A 36 -15.62 -1.49 3.01
C VAL A 36 -15.80 -0.40 4.07
N PRO A 37 -14.76 0.39 4.40
CA PRO A 37 -14.79 1.30 5.56
C PRO A 37 -15.92 2.32 5.52
N PHE A 38 -16.36 2.71 4.31
CA PHE A 38 -17.46 3.67 4.11
C PHE A 38 -18.80 3.16 4.63
N PHE A 39 -18.98 1.84 4.72
CA PHE A 39 -20.21 1.16 5.14
C PHE A 39 -20.05 0.39 6.45
N GLY A 40 -18.94 0.62 7.18
CA GLY A 40 -18.66 -0.05 8.45
C GLY A 40 -19.68 0.31 9.53
N ASP A 41 -20.12 -0.72 10.25
CA ASP A 41 -21.07 -0.65 11.36
C ASP A 41 -20.41 -0.22 12.70
N GLU A 42 -21.20 -0.29 13.80
CA GLU A 42 -20.69 0.01 15.16
C GLU A 42 -19.58 -0.96 15.61
N ARG A 43 -19.64 -2.24 15.19
CA ARG A 43 -18.58 -3.23 15.48
C ARG A 43 -17.26 -2.78 14.87
N PHE A 44 -17.27 -2.37 13.61
CA PHE A 44 -16.08 -1.85 12.94
C PHE A 44 -15.55 -0.58 13.61
N SER A 45 -16.44 0.34 14.04
CA SER A 45 -16.02 1.57 14.73
C SER A 45 -15.33 1.32 16.06
N LYS A 46 -15.68 0.21 16.76
CA LYS A 46 -15.00 -0.21 17.99
C LYS A 46 -13.61 -0.82 17.72
N LEU A 47 -13.48 -1.56 16.61
CA LEU A 47 -12.21 -2.17 16.20
C LEU A 47 -11.24 -1.16 15.59
N SER A 48 -11.77 -0.18 14.86
CA SER A 48 -10.99 0.90 14.23
C SER A 48 -11.56 2.27 14.61
N PRO A 49 -11.09 2.87 15.70
CA PRO A 49 -11.54 4.21 16.12
C PRO A 49 -11.30 5.30 15.06
N VAL A 50 -10.30 5.11 14.20
CA VAL A 50 -10.00 5.99 13.05
C VAL A 50 -10.84 5.65 11.82
N ARG A 51 -11.70 4.61 11.88
CA ARG A 51 -12.55 4.12 10.79
C ARG A 51 -11.78 3.84 9.48
N ARG A 52 -10.59 3.29 9.62
CA ARG A 52 -9.72 2.91 8.49
C ARG A 52 -9.42 1.42 8.52
N ILE A 53 -9.12 0.87 7.37
CA ILE A 53 -8.61 -0.48 7.16
C ILE A 53 -7.16 -0.41 6.67
N PRO A 54 -6.35 -1.46 6.95
CA PRO A 54 -6.66 -2.73 7.60
C PRO A 54 -6.81 -2.64 9.14
N VAL A 55 -7.49 -3.67 9.71
CA VAL A 55 -7.35 -4.02 11.14
C VAL A 55 -6.83 -5.45 11.19
N LEU A 56 -5.79 -5.70 11.99
CA LEU A 56 -5.32 -7.04 12.31
C LEU A 56 -5.86 -7.46 13.68
N ILE A 57 -6.33 -8.70 13.77
CA ILE A 57 -6.72 -9.35 15.02
C ILE A 57 -5.97 -10.68 15.09
N ASP A 58 -5.24 -10.90 16.18
CA ASP A 58 -4.65 -12.18 16.52
C ASP A 58 -4.90 -12.54 18.01
N ASP A 59 -4.17 -13.54 18.53
CA ASP A 59 -4.26 -14.03 19.91
C ASP A 59 -3.76 -13.04 20.97
N ARG A 60 -3.11 -11.94 20.59
CA ARG A 60 -2.46 -10.98 21.48
C ARG A 60 -3.01 -9.57 21.36
N VAL A 61 -3.32 -9.14 20.13
CA VAL A 61 -3.63 -7.72 19.86
C VAL A 61 -4.74 -7.55 18.84
N THR A 62 -5.36 -6.39 18.90
CA THR A 62 -6.13 -5.80 17.79
C THR A 62 -5.43 -4.51 17.40
N LEU A 63 -4.92 -4.44 16.16
CA LEU A 63 -4.14 -3.31 15.66
C LEU A 63 -4.77 -2.71 14.42
N CYS A 64 -4.83 -1.39 14.40
CA CYS A 64 -5.11 -0.59 13.20
C CYS A 64 -3.80 -0.01 12.67
N ASP A 65 -3.84 0.50 11.41
CA ASP A 65 -2.72 1.04 10.66
C ASP A 65 -1.80 -0.02 10.07
N SER A 66 -1.60 0.10 8.75
CA SER A 66 -0.86 -0.92 7.98
C SER A 66 0.62 -0.98 8.32
N SER A 67 1.25 0.16 8.65
CA SER A 67 2.67 0.20 9.00
C SER A 67 2.90 -0.37 10.40
N VAL A 68 2.03 -0.05 11.37
CA VAL A 68 2.06 -0.62 12.71
C VAL A 68 1.87 -2.14 12.66
N ILE A 69 0.93 -2.62 11.84
CA ILE A 69 0.68 -4.04 11.61
C ILE A 69 1.93 -4.73 11.03
N CYS A 70 2.52 -4.18 9.98
CA CYS A 70 3.73 -4.76 9.36
C CYS A 70 4.91 -4.79 10.34
N GLN A 71 5.12 -3.74 11.14
CA GLN A 71 6.16 -3.72 12.16
C GLN A 71 5.93 -4.77 13.26
N TYR A 72 4.71 -4.90 13.75
CA TYR A 72 4.35 -5.93 14.72
C TYR A 72 4.59 -7.34 14.18
N LEU A 73 4.19 -7.58 12.93
CA LEU A 73 4.41 -8.87 12.27
C LEU A 73 5.91 -9.16 12.04
N GLU A 74 6.72 -8.14 11.73
CA GLU A 74 8.18 -8.28 11.61
C GLU A 74 8.81 -8.67 12.94
N ASP A 75 8.45 -7.99 14.03
CA ASP A 75 9.00 -8.26 15.37
C ASP A 75 8.57 -9.63 15.90
N ARG A 76 7.34 -10.04 15.59
CA ARG A 76 6.80 -11.35 16.01
C ARG A 76 7.38 -12.51 15.17
N HIS A 77 7.63 -12.27 13.90
CA HIS A 77 8.12 -13.23 12.91
C HIS A 77 9.30 -12.65 12.13
N PRO A 78 10.50 -12.58 12.73
CA PRO A 78 11.63 -11.85 12.15
C PRO A 78 12.16 -12.46 10.84
N GLU A 79 11.88 -13.74 10.55
CA GLU A 79 12.33 -14.40 9.33
C GLU A 79 11.16 -14.88 8.43
N PRO A 80 11.27 -14.69 7.11
CA PRO A 80 12.28 -13.89 6.40
C PRO A 80 12.13 -12.40 6.72
N ALA A 81 13.25 -11.68 6.88
CA ALA A 81 13.23 -10.25 7.19
C ALA A 81 12.69 -9.45 6.00
N LEU A 82 11.68 -8.58 6.25
CA LEU A 82 11.14 -7.64 5.25
C LEU A 82 11.46 -6.18 5.58
N TYR A 83 12.03 -5.92 6.76
CA TYR A 83 12.67 -4.66 7.07
C TYR A 83 14.20 -4.84 7.05
N PRO A 84 14.98 -3.89 6.51
CA PRO A 84 16.44 -3.96 6.55
C PRO A 84 16.97 -4.15 7.97
N ARG A 85 18.08 -4.90 8.11
CA ARG A 85 18.71 -5.12 9.41
C ARG A 85 19.57 -3.94 9.85
N ASP A 86 20.20 -3.26 8.89
CA ASP A 86 20.92 -2.01 9.17
C ASP A 86 19.95 -0.95 9.68
N ILE A 87 20.36 -0.18 10.69
CA ILE A 87 19.51 0.78 11.37
C ILE A 87 19.16 1.97 10.45
N ALA A 88 20.12 2.43 9.65
CA ALA A 88 19.91 3.57 8.76
C ALA A 88 19.01 3.18 7.56
N ASP A 89 19.26 2.00 6.99
CA ASP A 89 18.44 1.46 5.93
C ASP A 89 17.02 1.17 6.42
N ARG A 90 16.86 0.66 7.63
CA ARG A 90 15.55 0.45 8.26
C ARG A 90 14.81 1.77 8.49
N ALA A 91 15.48 2.81 8.92
CA ALA A 91 14.88 4.14 9.05
C ALA A 91 14.46 4.70 7.69
N SER A 92 15.28 4.51 6.67
CA SER A 92 14.97 4.91 5.28
C SER A 92 13.81 4.10 4.69
N ALA A 93 13.71 2.81 4.99
CA ALA A 93 12.59 1.97 4.57
C ALA A 93 11.25 2.45 5.20
N ARG A 94 11.26 2.80 6.50
CA ARG A 94 10.10 3.38 7.19
C ARG A 94 9.72 4.75 6.64
N TRP A 95 10.71 5.55 6.27
CA TRP A 95 10.46 6.85 5.62
C TRP A 95 9.78 6.66 4.25
N LEU A 96 10.24 5.73 3.43
CA LEU A 96 9.62 5.43 2.14
C LEU A 96 8.20 4.84 2.31
N GLU A 97 7.98 4.04 3.34
CA GLU A 97 6.66 3.55 3.73
C GLU A 97 5.73 4.72 4.09
N GLU A 98 6.18 5.66 4.94
CA GLU A 98 5.43 6.86 5.31
C GLU A 98 5.15 7.76 4.10
N PHE A 99 6.14 7.98 3.22
CA PHE A 99 5.95 8.72 1.98
C PHE A 99 4.87 8.08 1.09
N ALA A 100 4.90 6.76 0.98
CA ALA A 100 3.89 6.03 0.21
C ALA A 100 2.49 6.15 0.86
N ASP A 101 2.38 5.92 2.16
CA ASP A 101 1.10 5.93 2.88
C ASP A 101 0.46 7.33 2.93
N THR A 102 1.26 8.40 2.93
CA THR A 102 0.79 9.79 2.98
C THR A 102 0.74 10.43 1.60
N ARG A 103 1.88 10.76 1.00
CA ARG A 103 1.93 11.52 -0.25
C ARG A 103 1.38 10.73 -1.44
N MET A 104 1.79 9.46 -1.61
CA MET A 104 1.23 8.63 -2.68
C MET A 104 -0.23 8.29 -2.42
N GLY A 105 -0.60 8.06 -1.15
CA GLY A 105 -1.99 7.85 -0.75
C GLY A 105 -2.89 9.03 -1.13
N ASP A 106 -2.46 10.27 -0.83
CA ASP A 106 -3.19 11.48 -1.22
C ASP A 106 -3.40 11.54 -2.74
N VAL A 107 -2.35 11.30 -3.50
CA VAL A 107 -2.37 11.48 -4.95
C VAL A 107 -3.04 10.32 -5.68
N PHE A 108 -2.59 9.08 -5.42
CA PHE A 108 -3.08 7.92 -6.19
C PHE A 108 -4.42 7.38 -5.71
N ILE A 109 -4.75 7.55 -4.42
CA ILE A 109 -6.03 7.06 -3.90
C ILE A 109 -7.07 8.17 -3.88
N TRP A 110 -6.79 9.29 -3.19
CA TRP A 110 -7.82 10.31 -2.99
C TRP A 110 -8.07 11.17 -4.23
N LYS A 111 -7.03 11.48 -5.03
CA LYS A 111 -7.19 12.34 -6.22
C LYS A 111 -7.33 11.57 -7.53
N LEU A 112 -6.81 10.34 -7.65
CA LEU A 112 -6.95 9.54 -8.87
C LEU A 112 -7.99 8.45 -8.73
N PHE A 113 -7.75 7.44 -7.87
CA PHE A 113 -8.59 6.25 -7.77
C PHE A 113 -10.01 6.58 -7.29
N ASN A 114 -10.16 7.48 -6.32
CA ASN A 114 -11.46 7.95 -5.87
C ASN A 114 -12.24 8.61 -7.01
N GLN A 115 -11.60 9.50 -7.76
CA GLN A 115 -12.28 10.22 -8.84
C GLN A 115 -12.70 9.31 -9.99
N VAL A 116 -11.86 8.32 -10.34
CA VAL A 116 -12.11 7.48 -11.53
C VAL A 116 -12.90 6.22 -11.20
N VAL A 117 -12.77 5.69 -9.97
CA VAL A 117 -13.35 4.38 -9.60
C VAL A 117 -14.39 4.52 -8.48
N ILE A 118 -14.04 5.12 -7.35
CA ILE A 118 -14.91 5.08 -6.16
C ILE A 118 -16.14 5.98 -6.36
N ASN A 119 -15.96 7.24 -6.73
CA ASN A 119 -17.08 8.17 -6.91
C ASN A 119 -18.08 7.66 -7.93
N PRO A 120 -17.69 7.25 -9.16
CA PRO A 120 -18.67 6.78 -10.15
C PRO A 120 -19.31 5.44 -9.82
N PHE A 121 -18.51 4.45 -9.39
CA PHE A 121 -18.97 3.07 -9.31
C PHE A 121 -19.47 2.65 -7.92
N VAL A 122 -19.06 3.35 -6.84
CA VAL A 122 -19.49 3.03 -5.47
C VAL A 122 -20.56 4.01 -4.99
N PHE A 123 -20.38 5.30 -5.23
CA PHE A 123 -21.30 6.33 -4.77
C PHE A 123 -22.26 6.84 -5.84
N GLY A 124 -22.06 6.53 -7.12
CA GLY A 124 -22.84 7.07 -8.23
C GLY A 124 -22.64 8.58 -8.43
N GLU A 125 -21.53 9.11 -7.94
CA GLU A 125 -21.17 10.52 -8.02
C GLU A 125 -20.39 10.80 -9.31
N LYS A 126 -20.41 12.06 -9.75
CA LYS A 126 -19.60 12.46 -10.90
C LYS A 126 -18.13 12.68 -10.49
N THR A 127 -17.23 12.35 -11.41
CA THR A 127 -15.82 12.71 -11.30
C THR A 127 -15.66 14.23 -11.20
N ASP A 128 -14.85 14.68 -10.24
CA ASP A 128 -14.38 16.07 -10.22
C ASP A 128 -13.19 16.23 -11.18
N GLU A 129 -13.50 16.77 -12.34
CA GLU A 129 -12.53 16.94 -13.42
C GLU A 129 -11.39 17.92 -13.05
N VAL A 130 -11.61 18.84 -12.13
CA VAL A 130 -10.57 19.80 -11.68
C VAL A 130 -9.54 19.05 -10.83
N ILE A 131 -10.00 18.25 -9.85
CA ILE A 131 -9.15 17.43 -9.00
C ILE A 131 -8.37 16.42 -9.87
N LEU A 132 -9.08 15.72 -10.76
CA LEU A 132 -8.44 14.71 -11.62
C LEU A 132 -7.39 15.32 -12.54
N LYS A 133 -7.70 16.46 -13.18
CA LYS A 133 -6.77 17.17 -14.05
C LYS A 133 -5.52 17.59 -13.28
N GLN A 134 -5.67 18.20 -12.09
CA GLN A 134 -4.53 18.59 -11.26
C GLN A 134 -3.68 17.37 -10.87
N ALA A 135 -4.33 16.27 -10.46
CA ALA A 135 -3.61 15.04 -10.11
C ALA A 135 -2.75 14.54 -11.26
N LEU A 136 -3.30 14.48 -12.48
CA LEU A 136 -2.62 13.96 -13.67
C LEU A 136 -1.52 14.91 -14.21
N SER A 137 -1.73 16.24 -14.13
CA SER A 137 -0.79 17.21 -14.72
C SER A 137 0.31 17.68 -13.78
N GLU A 138 0.11 17.59 -12.47
CA GLU A 138 1.02 18.18 -11.46
C GLU A 138 1.42 17.19 -10.36
N ASP A 139 0.43 16.63 -9.63
CA ASP A 139 0.70 15.87 -8.42
C ASP A 139 1.39 14.53 -8.71
N ILE A 140 0.88 13.76 -9.67
CA ILE A 140 1.47 12.48 -10.08
C ILE A 140 2.87 12.68 -10.67
N PRO A 141 3.10 13.60 -11.64
CA PRO A 141 4.44 13.91 -12.09
C PRO A 141 5.42 14.26 -10.96
N GLY A 142 5.00 15.07 -9.99
CA GLY A 142 5.86 15.41 -8.84
C GLY A 142 6.24 14.20 -7.97
N VAL A 143 5.30 13.26 -7.75
CA VAL A 143 5.58 12.00 -7.06
C VAL A 143 6.52 11.13 -7.88
N LEU A 144 6.29 11.00 -9.19
CA LEU A 144 7.11 10.19 -10.07
C LEU A 144 8.53 10.75 -10.25
N ASP A 145 8.69 12.06 -10.33
CA ASP A 145 10.00 12.72 -10.39
C ASP A 145 10.82 12.42 -9.10
N HIS A 146 10.14 12.46 -7.93
CA HIS A 146 10.78 12.06 -6.67
C HIS A 146 11.19 10.59 -6.68
N LEU A 147 10.28 9.67 -7.00
CA LEU A 147 10.56 8.23 -7.07
C LEU A 147 11.67 7.90 -8.07
N GLU A 148 11.67 8.53 -9.24
CA GLU A 148 12.70 8.36 -10.27
C GLU A 148 14.10 8.72 -9.76
N SER A 149 14.18 9.71 -8.85
CA SER A 149 15.45 10.09 -8.21
C SER A 149 15.92 9.09 -7.14
N GLN A 150 15.00 8.37 -6.49
CA GLN A 150 15.28 7.50 -5.35
C GLN A 150 15.40 6.02 -5.72
N LEU A 151 14.63 5.57 -6.73
CA LEU A 151 14.53 4.16 -7.04
C LEU A 151 15.75 3.64 -7.81
N PRO A 152 16.19 2.38 -7.56
CA PRO A 152 17.26 1.77 -8.29
C PRO A 152 16.82 1.39 -9.71
N ALA A 153 17.74 1.44 -10.67
CA ALA A 153 17.47 1.00 -12.04
C ALA A 153 17.17 -0.51 -12.12
N ASN A 154 17.75 -1.31 -11.21
CA ASN A 154 17.58 -2.76 -11.13
C ASN A 154 17.45 -3.21 -9.68
N GLY A 155 16.80 -4.36 -9.46
CA GLY A 155 16.62 -4.94 -8.12
C GLY A 155 15.60 -4.20 -7.26
N PHE A 156 15.81 -4.23 -5.95
CA PHE A 156 14.93 -3.66 -4.93
C PHE A 156 15.63 -2.51 -4.19
N VAL A 157 14.86 -1.67 -3.49
CA VAL A 157 15.38 -0.42 -2.88
C VAL A 157 16.59 -0.67 -1.98
N PHE A 158 16.55 -1.73 -1.17
CA PHE A 158 17.63 -2.10 -0.25
C PHE A 158 18.36 -3.39 -0.67
N GLY A 159 18.39 -3.70 -1.97
CA GLY A 159 19.01 -4.91 -2.50
C GLY A 159 18.16 -6.17 -2.39
N ALA A 160 17.55 -6.42 -1.23
CA ALA A 160 16.56 -7.46 -1.01
C ALA A 160 15.13 -6.87 -1.02
N PHE A 161 14.16 -7.71 -1.39
CA PHE A 161 12.73 -7.34 -1.34
C PHE A 161 12.32 -6.96 0.09
N SER A 162 11.65 -5.82 0.25
CA SER A 162 11.40 -5.21 1.55
C SER A 162 10.06 -4.49 1.61
N ILE A 163 9.71 -4.01 2.79
CA ILE A 163 8.51 -3.20 3.03
C ILE A 163 8.46 -1.94 2.17
N ALA A 164 9.61 -1.33 1.85
CA ALA A 164 9.66 -0.14 1.01
C ALA A 164 9.18 -0.44 -0.41
N ASP A 165 9.57 -1.60 -0.96
CA ASP A 165 9.14 -2.04 -2.29
C ASP A 165 7.63 -2.30 -2.30
N ILE A 166 7.13 -3.00 -1.28
CA ILE A 166 5.70 -3.31 -1.12
C ILE A 166 4.89 -2.02 -1.01
N ALA A 167 5.27 -1.12 -0.10
CA ALA A 167 4.54 0.11 0.20
C ALA A 167 4.39 1.01 -1.04
N ILE A 168 5.44 1.14 -1.85
CA ILE A 168 5.39 1.91 -3.09
C ILE A 168 4.50 1.22 -4.13
N ALA A 169 4.69 -0.09 -4.35
CA ALA A 169 4.05 -0.79 -5.48
C ALA A 169 2.54 -0.95 -5.34
N VAL A 170 1.99 -1.09 -4.11
CA VAL A 170 0.55 -1.27 -3.90
C VAL A 170 -0.28 -0.11 -4.42
N PHE A 171 0.25 1.12 -4.42
CA PHE A 171 -0.43 2.29 -4.97
C PHE A 171 -0.50 2.28 -6.49
N PHE A 172 0.53 1.77 -7.15
CA PHE A 172 0.51 1.60 -8.61
C PHE A 172 -0.47 0.52 -9.06
N ARG A 173 -0.75 -0.49 -8.22
CA ARG A 173 -1.82 -1.44 -8.50
C ARG A 173 -3.19 -0.74 -8.54
N ASN A 174 -3.46 0.17 -7.62
CA ASN A 174 -4.68 0.98 -7.63
C ASN A 174 -4.71 1.97 -8.80
N ALA A 175 -3.58 2.61 -9.11
CA ALA A 175 -3.46 3.49 -10.27
C ALA A 175 -3.79 2.76 -11.58
N ALA A 176 -3.37 1.48 -11.71
CA ALA A 176 -3.70 0.64 -12.86
C ALA A 176 -5.21 0.36 -12.99
N PHE A 177 -5.94 0.19 -11.89
CA PHE A 177 -7.41 0.08 -11.91
C PHE A 177 -8.09 1.37 -12.38
N ALA A 178 -7.47 2.53 -12.13
CA ALA A 178 -7.90 3.82 -12.65
C ALA A 178 -7.40 4.11 -14.09
N GLY A 179 -6.80 3.13 -14.76
CA GLY A 179 -6.28 3.26 -16.14
C GLY A 179 -4.94 3.98 -16.25
N PHE A 180 -4.30 4.32 -15.12
CA PHE A 180 -3.00 5.01 -15.13
C PHE A 180 -1.84 4.00 -15.22
N ARG A 181 -0.84 4.32 -16.02
CA ARG A 181 0.45 3.62 -16.11
C ARG A 181 1.60 4.62 -16.13
N VAL A 182 2.71 4.23 -15.56
CA VAL A 182 3.94 5.06 -15.58
C VAL A 182 4.49 5.12 -17.01
N ASP A 183 4.77 6.33 -17.49
CA ASP A 183 5.43 6.52 -18.76
C ASP A 183 6.92 6.18 -18.67
N ALA A 184 7.30 5.03 -19.20
CA ALA A 184 8.68 4.54 -19.17
C ALA A 184 9.66 5.43 -19.98
N ALA A 185 9.19 6.27 -20.92
CA ALA A 185 10.05 7.20 -21.61
C ALA A 185 10.49 8.36 -20.70
N ARG A 186 9.62 8.77 -19.77
CA ARG A 186 9.89 9.86 -18.83
C ARG A 186 10.46 9.34 -17.49
N TRP A 187 9.95 8.21 -16.99
CA TRP A 187 10.34 7.65 -15.69
C TRP A 187 10.74 6.17 -15.80
N PRO A 188 11.87 5.87 -16.48
CA PRO A 188 12.28 4.49 -16.78
C PRO A 188 12.58 3.63 -15.55
N LYS A 189 13.20 4.21 -14.50
CA LYS A 189 13.50 3.44 -13.28
C LYS A 189 12.21 3.10 -12.52
N THR A 190 11.32 4.07 -12.40
CA THR A 190 10.04 3.90 -11.70
C THR A 190 9.16 2.89 -12.43
N ALA A 191 9.05 2.98 -13.75
CA ALA A 191 8.30 2.01 -14.55
C ALA A 191 8.87 0.59 -14.39
N GLY A 192 10.18 0.42 -14.59
CA GLY A 192 10.84 -0.88 -14.42
C GLY A 192 10.78 -1.41 -12.99
N PHE A 193 10.82 -0.55 -11.96
CA PHE A 193 10.64 -0.93 -10.57
C PHE A 193 9.23 -1.45 -10.32
N VAL A 194 8.20 -0.71 -10.74
CA VAL A 194 6.80 -1.10 -10.59
C VAL A 194 6.53 -2.46 -11.23
N ASP A 195 7.00 -2.68 -12.45
CA ASP A 195 6.83 -3.97 -13.14
C ASP A 195 7.50 -5.12 -12.38
N ARG A 196 8.73 -4.92 -11.90
CA ARG A 196 9.47 -5.95 -11.13
C ARG A 196 8.80 -6.29 -9.81
N VAL A 197 8.32 -5.29 -9.09
CA VAL A 197 7.72 -5.50 -7.77
C VAL A 197 6.33 -6.10 -7.89
N LEU A 198 5.49 -5.62 -8.81
CA LEU A 198 4.16 -6.20 -9.04
C LEU A 198 4.19 -7.61 -9.64
N ALA A 199 5.34 -8.06 -10.16
CA ALA A 199 5.55 -9.44 -10.61
C ALA A 199 5.94 -10.39 -9.47
N GLN A 200 6.18 -9.89 -8.24
CA GLN A 200 6.42 -10.73 -7.08
C GLN A 200 5.11 -11.40 -6.63
N ASP A 201 5.23 -12.58 -6.04
CA ASP A 201 4.08 -13.30 -5.50
C ASP A 201 3.36 -12.47 -4.43
N GLY A 202 2.03 -12.60 -4.37
CA GLY A 202 1.20 -11.96 -3.36
C GLY A 202 0.54 -10.62 -3.77
N PHE A 203 0.89 -10.02 -4.94
CA PHE A 203 0.27 -8.78 -5.47
C PHE A 203 -1.02 -9.01 -6.25
#